data_ba5ba234cbb7582b39d534679865f462
#
_entry.id   ba5ba234cbb7582b39d534679865f462
#
_cell.length_a   1.000
_cell.length_b   1.000
_cell.length_c   1.000
_cell.angle_alpha   90.00
_cell.angle_beta   90.00
_cell.angle_gamma   90.00
#
_symmetry.space_group_name_H-M   'P 1'
#
loop_
_entity.id
_entity.type
_entity.pdbx_description
1 polymer ?
#
loop_
_entity_poly.entity_id
_entity_poly.type
_entity_poly.pdbx_seq_one_letter_code
_entity_poly.pdbx_strand_id
1 'polypeptide(L)'
;MTRYELQPAAGVKISKITNLADDIALNLAASGVRIEAPIPGKAAVGIEVPNKVVNVVKMRELVESNSFRLAKSKLTVTLGRDIAGQVTLTDLAKMPHLLIAGSTGSGKSVCINSLIISLLYKSTPSEVRFLMVDPKVVELGIYNGIPHLLVPVVTDPRKAAGALNWAVNEMLNRYKIFAQYNVRDLHAYNRMVAANGGKPPVAEGEELPKDEKGQEIRLEKMPQIVIIIDELADLMMAAPNEVEDSICRLAQMARAAGMHLVIATQRPSVDVITGIIKANIPSRIAFAVSSAVDSRTILDSGGAEKLLGRGDMLFAPVGSPKPVRIQ
;
A
#
# COMPACT_ATOMS: atom_id res chain seq x y z
N MET A 1 14.82 17.92 3.81
CA MET A 1 14.60 18.01 5.28
C MET A 1 15.92 17.85 6.00
N THR A 2 16.12 18.57 7.09
CA THR A 2 17.22 18.35 8.04
C THR A 2 16.62 18.05 9.41
N ARG A 3 17.06 16.96 10.04
CA ARG A 3 16.66 16.63 11.42
C ARG A 3 17.77 17.04 12.38
N TYR A 4 17.42 17.84 13.36
CA TYR A 4 18.26 18.13 14.51
C TYR A 4 17.84 17.22 15.66
N GLU A 5 18.78 16.47 16.22
CA GLU A 5 18.53 15.56 17.34
C GLU A 5 19.02 16.24 18.63
N LEU A 6 18.11 16.47 19.56
CA LEU A 6 18.38 17.13 20.84
C LEU A 6 18.15 16.16 21.98
N GLN A 7 19.09 16.08 22.90
CA GLN A 7 18.92 15.37 24.15
C GLN A 7 18.53 16.36 25.25
N PRO A 8 17.27 16.35 25.71
CA PRO A 8 16.85 17.27 26.79
C PRO A 8 17.61 16.97 28.07
N ALA A 9 17.96 18.05 28.80
CA ALA A 9 18.54 17.90 30.13
C ALA A 9 17.53 17.23 31.09
N ALA A 10 18.04 16.60 32.14
CA ALA A 10 17.21 15.97 33.15
C ALA A 10 16.20 16.95 33.76
N GLY A 11 14.93 16.53 33.87
CA GLY A 11 13.84 17.35 34.39
C GLY A 11 13.15 18.26 33.36
N VAL A 12 13.63 18.34 32.12
CA VAL A 12 12.94 19.09 31.06
C VAL A 12 11.76 18.28 30.54
N LYS A 13 10.56 18.82 30.67
CA LYS A 13 9.34 18.20 30.12
C LYS A 13 9.34 18.31 28.59
N ILE A 14 9.11 17.18 27.93
CA ILE A 14 9.04 17.10 26.43
C ILE A 14 8.01 18.10 25.87
N SER A 15 6.88 18.27 26.54
CA SER A 15 5.84 19.22 26.13
C SER A 15 6.34 20.67 25.99
N LYS A 16 7.34 21.08 26.76
CA LYS A 16 7.96 22.41 26.60
C LYS A 16 8.68 22.56 25.26
N ILE A 17 9.20 21.46 24.72
CA ILE A 17 9.89 21.44 23.42
C ILE A 17 8.86 21.32 22.28
N THR A 18 7.92 20.40 22.42
CA THR A 18 6.92 20.17 21.35
C THR A 18 6.01 21.35 21.11
N ASN A 19 5.72 22.15 22.16
CA ASN A 19 4.90 23.36 22.05
C ASN A 19 5.61 24.51 21.35
N LEU A 20 6.94 24.47 21.19
CA LEU A 20 7.73 25.49 20.50
C LEU A 20 7.80 25.27 18.97
N ALA A 21 7.07 24.33 18.41
CA ALA A 21 7.16 24.02 16.99
C ALA A 21 6.88 25.22 16.09
N ASP A 22 5.85 26.01 16.42
CA ASP A 22 5.47 27.20 15.65
C ASP A 22 6.43 28.35 15.85
N ASP A 23 6.96 28.55 17.08
CA ASP A 23 8.00 29.56 17.37
C ASP A 23 9.30 29.21 16.62
N ILE A 24 9.69 27.95 16.57
CA ILE A 24 10.88 27.52 15.85
C ILE A 24 10.66 27.73 14.34
N ALA A 25 9.49 27.41 13.81
CA ALA A 25 9.15 27.61 12.40
C ALA A 25 9.23 29.11 12.03
N LEU A 26 8.69 29.98 12.88
CA LEU A 26 8.75 31.42 12.70
C LEU A 26 10.20 31.93 12.66
N ASN A 27 11.01 31.55 13.66
CA ASN A 27 12.41 32.01 13.76
C ASN A 27 13.29 31.53 12.60
N LEU A 28 12.94 30.34 12.00
CA LEU A 28 13.67 29.78 10.87
C LEU A 28 13.08 30.21 9.51
N ALA A 29 12.02 31.01 9.50
CA ALA A 29 11.24 31.36 8.32
C ALA A 29 10.85 30.12 7.50
N ALA A 30 10.49 29.02 8.21
CA ALA A 30 10.08 27.76 7.63
C ALA A 30 8.55 27.68 7.55
N SER A 31 8.01 26.99 6.53
CA SER A 31 6.56 26.78 6.35
C SER A 31 5.93 25.93 7.45
N GLY A 32 6.74 25.21 8.22
CA GLY A 32 6.33 24.37 9.34
C GLY A 32 7.51 23.54 9.84
N VAL A 33 7.45 23.14 11.11
CA VAL A 33 8.44 22.27 11.76
C VAL A 33 7.70 21.12 12.41
N ARG A 34 8.16 19.90 12.18
CA ARG A 34 7.64 18.71 12.86
C ARG A 34 8.61 18.30 13.97
N ILE A 35 8.07 18.07 15.16
CA ILE A 35 8.86 17.59 16.30
C ILE A 35 8.46 16.14 16.58
N GLU A 36 9.43 15.23 16.51
CA GLU A 36 9.29 13.83 16.88
C GLU A 36 9.89 13.58 18.27
N ALA A 37 9.03 13.26 19.22
CA ALA A 37 9.45 13.10 20.62
C ALA A 37 8.76 11.90 21.28
N PRO A 38 9.53 10.93 21.82
CA PRO A 38 10.94 10.68 21.56
C PRO A 38 11.20 10.12 20.16
N ILE A 39 12.45 10.21 19.67
CA ILE A 39 12.87 9.46 18.49
C ILE A 39 12.86 7.97 18.83
N PRO A 40 12.29 7.06 17.98
CA PRO A 40 12.30 5.63 18.24
C PRO A 40 13.72 5.11 18.51
N GLY A 41 13.87 4.40 19.65
CA GLY A 41 15.15 3.83 20.05
C GLY A 41 16.22 4.79 20.57
N LYS A 42 15.89 6.11 20.72
CA LYS A 42 16.81 7.13 21.24
C LYS A 42 16.18 7.97 22.35
N ALA A 43 16.96 8.33 23.37
CA ALA A 43 16.56 9.28 24.40
C ALA A 43 16.74 10.73 23.90
N ALA A 44 16.16 11.05 22.74
CA ALA A 44 16.32 12.32 22.07
C ALA A 44 15.01 12.79 21.42
N VAL A 45 14.93 14.09 21.17
CA VAL A 45 13.84 14.73 20.42
C VAL A 45 14.39 15.14 19.05
N GLY A 46 13.67 14.78 17.98
CA GLY A 46 13.99 15.16 16.62
C GLY A 46 13.20 16.38 16.19
N ILE A 47 13.89 17.43 15.73
CA ILE A 47 13.28 18.61 15.12
C ILE A 47 13.55 18.57 13.63
N GLU A 48 12.51 18.39 12.83
CA GLU A 48 12.57 18.27 11.38
C GLU A 48 12.27 19.62 10.75
N VAL A 49 13.28 20.20 10.11
CA VAL A 49 13.22 21.53 9.48
C VAL A 49 13.30 21.39 7.96
N PRO A 50 12.43 22.05 7.19
CA PRO A 50 12.52 22.07 5.73
C PRO A 50 13.82 22.69 5.25
N ASN A 51 14.45 22.06 4.25
CA ASN A 51 15.62 22.64 3.59
C ASN A 51 15.19 23.79 2.66
N LYS A 52 16.01 24.82 2.54
CA LYS A 52 15.79 25.91 1.56
C LYS A 52 15.84 25.40 0.11
N VAL A 53 16.72 24.44 -0.17
CA VAL A 53 16.82 23.78 -1.47
C VAL A 53 16.26 22.36 -1.33
N VAL A 54 15.26 22.02 -2.13
CA VAL A 54 14.60 20.72 -2.14
C VAL A 54 15.04 19.96 -3.39
N ASN A 55 15.64 18.79 -3.21
CA ASN A 55 15.97 17.88 -4.29
C ASN A 55 14.78 16.98 -4.58
N VAL A 56 14.48 16.79 -5.86
CA VAL A 56 13.43 15.86 -6.30
C VAL A 56 13.94 14.42 -6.21
N VAL A 57 13.19 13.56 -5.54
CA VAL A 57 13.46 12.11 -5.52
C VAL A 57 12.91 11.51 -6.81
N LYS A 58 13.80 11.03 -7.68
CA LYS A 58 13.43 10.47 -8.98
C LYS A 58 13.15 8.97 -8.86
N MET A 59 12.06 8.50 -9.46
CA MET A 59 11.71 7.08 -9.52
C MET A 59 12.85 6.21 -10.06
N ARG A 60 13.56 6.68 -11.06
CA ARG A 60 14.69 5.98 -11.67
C ARG A 60 15.77 5.63 -10.63
N GLU A 61 16.13 6.57 -9.77
CA GLU A 61 17.15 6.35 -8.72
C GLU A 61 16.73 5.28 -7.72
N LEU A 62 15.41 5.14 -7.48
CA LEU A 62 14.86 4.16 -6.56
C LEU A 62 14.88 2.75 -7.16
N VAL A 63 14.42 2.59 -8.41
CA VAL A 63 14.38 1.27 -9.07
C VAL A 63 15.77 0.77 -9.49
N GLU A 64 16.72 1.66 -9.75
CA GLU A 64 18.11 1.31 -10.03
C GLU A 64 18.93 1.02 -8.75
N SER A 65 18.39 1.30 -7.55
CA SER A 65 19.08 1.05 -6.29
C SER A 65 19.36 -0.44 -6.07
N ASN A 66 20.49 -0.75 -5.46
CA ASN A 66 20.85 -2.13 -5.12
C ASN A 66 19.81 -2.78 -4.21
N SER A 67 19.24 -2.03 -3.26
CA SER A 67 18.22 -2.52 -2.37
C SER A 67 16.96 -3.00 -3.12
N PHE A 68 16.51 -2.24 -4.14
CA PHE A 68 15.37 -2.66 -4.96
C PHE A 68 15.73 -3.82 -5.89
N ARG A 69 16.88 -3.77 -6.57
CA ARG A 69 17.31 -4.82 -7.52
C ARG A 69 17.47 -6.18 -6.84
N LEU A 70 18.08 -6.22 -5.64
CA LEU A 70 18.35 -7.44 -4.89
C LEU A 70 17.15 -7.94 -4.07
N ALA A 71 16.09 -7.17 -3.94
CA ALA A 71 14.87 -7.59 -3.25
C ALA A 71 14.23 -8.80 -3.96
N LYS A 72 14.01 -9.88 -3.21
CA LYS A 72 13.53 -11.17 -3.75
C LYS A 72 12.04 -11.18 -4.07
N SER A 73 11.25 -10.40 -3.31
CA SER A 73 9.80 -10.39 -3.48
C SER A 73 9.39 -9.69 -4.78
N LYS A 74 8.46 -10.31 -5.51
CA LYS A 74 7.83 -9.75 -6.71
C LYS A 74 6.88 -8.59 -6.40
N LEU A 75 6.51 -8.44 -5.14
CA LEU A 75 5.67 -7.36 -4.62
C LEU A 75 6.45 -6.28 -3.89
N THR A 76 7.78 -6.23 -4.08
CA THR A 76 8.60 -5.13 -3.54
C THR A 76 8.28 -3.85 -4.30
N VAL A 77 7.98 -2.79 -3.57
CA VAL A 77 7.69 -1.45 -4.11
C VAL A 77 8.59 -0.40 -3.46
N THR A 78 8.89 0.65 -4.22
CA THR A 78 9.64 1.81 -3.72
C THR A 78 8.69 2.82 -3.11
N LEU A 79 9.04 3.38 -1.95
CA LEU A 79 8.29 4.46 -1.32
C LEU A 79 8.99 5.82 -1.51
N GLY A 80 10.31 5.84 -1.53
CA GLY A 80 11.07 7.09 -1.63
C GLY A 80 12.38 7.04 -0.86
N ARG A 81 12.74 8.15 -0.26
CA ARG A 81 13.90 8.29 0.64
C ARG A 81 13.46 8.77 2.01
N ASP A 82 14.05 8.21 3.03
CA ASP A 82 13.89 8.67 4.41
C ASP A 82 14.65 10.00 4.66
N ILE A 83 14.56 10.51 5.88
CA ILE A 83 15.24 11.77 6.27
C ILE A 83 16.76 11.63 6.19
N ALA A 84 17.31 10.43 6.35
CA ALA A 84 18.74 10.16 6.20
C ALA A 84 19.18 10.00 4.73
N GLY A 85 18.24 10.12 3.77
CA GLY A 85 18.47 9.94 2.35
C GLY A 85 18.54 8.48 1.90
N GLN A 86 18.24 7.52 2.77
CA GLN A 86 18.23 6.10 2.45
C GLN A 86 17.00 5.72 1.64
N VAL A 87 17.18 4.85 0.64
CA VAL A 87 16.07 4.32 -0.15
C VAL A 87 15.18 3.45 0.74
N THR A 88 13.90 3.81 0.81
CA THR A 88 12.90 3.09 1.57
C THR A 88 12.03 2.25 0.64
N LEU A 89 12.00 0.96 0.91
CA LEU A 89 11.22 -0.04 0.19
C LEU A 89 10.18 -0.64 1.14
N THR A 90 9.13 -1.19 0.57
CA THR A 90 8.22 -2.07 1.29
C THR A 90 7.82 -3.26 0.43
N ASP A 91 7.21 -4.26 1.03
CA ASP A 91 6.76 -5.47 0.37
C ASP A 91 5.26 -5.67 0.64
N LEU A 92 4.44 -5.59 -0.39
CA LEU A 92 2.99 -5.78 -0.27
C LEU A 92 2.62 -7.18 0.25
N ALA A 93 3.49 -8.20 0.07
CA ALA A 93 3.24 -9.51 0.66
C ALA A 93 3.33 -9.50 2.19
N LYS A 94 4.19 -8.63 2.75
CA LYS A 94 4.35 -8.45 4.21
C LYS A 94 3.35 -7.44 4.77
N MET A 95 2.91 -6.52 3.95
CA MET A 95 1.95 -5.45 4.22
C MET A 95 0.76 -5.62 3.26
N PRO A 96 -0.07 -6.65 3.48
CA PRO A 96 -0.97 -7.16 2.45
C PRO A 96 -1.97 -6.13 1.94
N HIS A 97 -2.31 -5.14 2.75
CA HIS A 97 -3.25 -4.08 2.39
C HIS A 97 -2.70 -2.74 2.85
N LEU A 98 -2.86 -1.74 1.99
CA LEU A 98 -2.32 -0.40 2.18
C LEU A 98 -3.41 0.65 1.95
N LEU A 99 -3.60 1.53 2.92
CA LEU A 99 -4.42 2.73 2.80
C LEU A 99 -3.53 3.93 2.53
N ILE A 100 -3.85 4.72 1.51
CA ILE A 100 -3.13 5.93 1.12
C ILE A 100 -4.11 7.12 1.14
N ALA A 101 -3.84 8.14 1.91
CA ALA A 101 -4.71 9.31 1.93
C ALA A 101 -3.93 10.62 1.96
N GLY A 102 -4.54 11.69 1.45
CA GLY A 102 -3.96 13.03 1.42
C GLY A 102 -4.73 13.98 0.53
N SER A 103 -4.57 15.27 0.74
CA SER A 103 -5.23 16.32 -0.04
C SER A 103 -4.80 16.32 -1.51
N THR A 104 -5.58 16.95 -2.37
CA THR A 104 -5.23 17.13 -3.79
C THR A 104 -3.87 17.82 -3.92
N GLY A 105 -3.01 17.33 -4.81
CA GLY A 105 -1.67 17.86 -5.04
C GLY A 105 -0.63 17.50 -3.96
N SER A 106 -0.99 16.71 -2.95
CA SER A 106 -0.06 16.28 -1.88
C SER A 106 0.98 15.26 -2.33
N GLY A 107 0.73 14.51 -3.43
CA GLY A 107 1.62 13.48 -3.96
C GLY A 107 1.00 12.07 -4.02
N LYS A 108 -0.29 11.90 -3.62
CA LYS A 108 -1.00 10.62 -3.59
C LYS A 108 -0.92 9.88 -4.93
N SER A 109 -1.30 10.52 -6.03
CA SER A 109 -1.32 9.90 -7.37
C SER A 109 0.08 9.52 -7.84
N VAL A 110 1.08 10.34 -7.55
CA VAL A 110 2.50 10.01 -7.86
C VAL A 110 2.93 8.76 -7.09
N CYS A 111 2.55 8.64 -5.82
CA CYS A 111 2.84 7.44 -5.01
C CYS A 111 2.18 6.20 -5.62
N ILE A 112 0.90 6.24 -5.97
CA ILE A 112 0.21 5.10 -6.60
C ILE A 112 0.90 4.69 -7.89
N ASN A 113 1.24 5.65 -8.75
CA ASN A 113 2.00 5.41 -9.97
C ASN A 113 3.38 4.78 -9.67
N SER A 114 4.07 5.25 -8.64
CA SER A 114 5.37 4.68 -8.21
C SER A 114 5.23 3.23 -7.75
N LEU A 115 4.16 2.88 -7.04
CA LEU A 115 3.86 1.50 -6.65
C LEU A 115 3.62 0.62 -7.88
N ILE A 116 2.77 1.06 -8.81
CA ILE A 116 2.47 0.33 -10.06
C ILE A 116 3.75 0.11 -10.86
N ILE A 117 4.54 1.17 -11.10
CA ILE A 117 5.79 1.09 -11.86
C ILE A 117 6.77 0.15 -11.17
N SER A 118 6.89 0.19 -9.83
CA SER A 118 7.75 -0.75 -9.09
C SER A 118 7.38 -2.21 -9.38
N LEU A 119 6.09 -2.52 -9.37
CA LEU A 119 5.59 -3.88 -9.66
C LEU A 119 5.83 -4.28 -11.12
N LEU A 120 5.62 -3.36 -12.07
CA LEU A 120 5.91 -3.60 -13.49
C LEU A 120 7.38 -3.86 -13.77
N TYR A 121 8.30 -3.23 -13.02
CA TYR A 121 9.74 -3.50 -13.11
C TYR A 121 10.15 -4.82 -12.46
N LYS A 122 9.34 -5.35 -11.52
CA LYS A 122 9.67 -6.51 -10.69
C LYS A 122 9.07 -7.82 -11.17
N SER A 123 7.94 -7.78 -11.88
CA SER A 123 7.11 -8.95 -12.14
C SER A 123 6.54 -8.98 -13.56
N THR A 124 6.37 -10.20 -14.04
CA THR A 124 5.68 -10.49 -15.30
C THR A 124 4.17 -10.63 -15.10
N PRO A 125 3.34 -10.60 -16.16
CA PRO A 125 1.90 -10.83 -16.06
C PRO A 125 1.50 -12.18 -15.49
N SER A 126 2.37 -13.19 -15.60
CA SER A 126 2.15 -14.52 -14.99
C SER A 126 2.46 -14.55 -13.49
N GLU A 127 3.12 -13.55 -12.97
CA GLU A 127 3.48 -13.44 -11.55
C GLU A 127 2.56 -12.47 -10.79
N VAL A 128 2.19 -11.34 -11.43
CA VAL A 128 1.33 -10.29 -10.83
C VAL A 128 0.33 -9.79 -11.86
N ARG A 129 -0.92 -9.68 -11.46
CA ARG A 129 -2.01 -9.09 -12.23
C ARG A 129 -2.62 -7.93 -11.46
N PHE A 130 -3.21 -6.99 -12.18
CA PHE A 130 -3.88 -5.83 -11.61
C PHE A 130 -5.38 -5.82 -11.86
N LEU A 131 -6.13 -5.43 -10.84
CA LEU A 131 -7.50 -4.92 -10.94
C LEU A 131 -7.45 -3.45 -10.54
N MET A 132 -7.66 -2.55 -11.49
CA MET A 132 -7.55 -1.11 -11.25
C MET A 132 -8.91 -0.43 -11.35
N VAL A 133 -9.18 0.46 -10.39
CA VAL A 133 -10.43 1.23 -10.30
C VAL A 133 -10.07 2.72 -10.22
N ASP A 134 -10.53 3.49 -11.20
CA ASP A 134 -10.35 4.95 -11.31
C ASP A 134 -11.67 5.63 -11.69
N PRO A 135 -12.51 5.96 -10.71
CA PRO A 135 -13.83 6.55 -10.98
C PRO A 135 -13.74 7.95 -11.58
N LYS A 136 -12.60 8.62 -11.48
CA LYS A 136 -12.39 9.96 -12.05
C LYS A 136 -11.83 9.95 -13.46
N VAL A 137 -11.37 8.81 -13.98
CA VAL A 137 -10.78 8.63 -15.32
C VAL A 137 -9.58 9.57 -15.58
N VAL A 138 -8.77 9.83 -14.55
CA VAL A 138 -7.68 10.81 -14.62
C VAL A 138 -6.30 10.18 -14.47
N GLU A 139 -6.16 9.22 -13.55
CA GLU A 139 -4.86 8.79 -13.06
C GLU A 139 -4.41 7.44 -13.63
N LEU A 140 -5.32 6.46 -13.72
CA LEU A 140 -4.96 5.08 -14.07
C LEU A 140 -5.26 4.70 -15.52
N GLY A 141 -5.98 5.54 -16.26
CA GLY A 141 -6.32 5.29 -17.65
C GLY A 141 -5.13 5.03 -18.59
N ILE A 142 -3.96 5.58 -18.25
CA ILE A 142 -2.71 5.38 -19.00
C ILE A 142 -2.21 3.93 -18.97
N TYR A 143 -2.68 3.11 -18.03
CA TYR A 143 -2.32 1.69 -17.93
C TYR A 143 -3.21 0.77 -18.76
N ASN A 144 -4.26 1.28 -19.41
CA ASN A 144 -5.08 0.47 -20.30
C ASN A 144 -4.21 -0.14 -21.41
N GLY A 145 -4.37 -1.45 -21.64
CA GLY A 145 -3.62 -2.19 -22.64
C GLY A 145 -2.34 -2.88 -22.13
N ILE A 146 -1.89 -2.63 -20.89
CA ILE A 146 -0.77 -3.41 -20.36
C ILE A 146 -1.21 -4.87 -20.10
N PRO A 147 -0.34 -5.85 -20.34
CA PRO A 147 -0.70 -7.27 -20.22
C PRO A 147 -0.95 -7.72 -18.77
N HIS A 148 -0.60 -6.91 -17.78
CA HIS A 148 -0.84 -7.19 -16.36
C HIS A 148 -2.30 -6.95 -15.93
N LEU A 149 -3.10 -6.18 -16.68
CA LEU A 149 -4.50 -5.94 -16.32
C LEU A 149 -5.34 -7.21 -16.49
N LEU A 150 -6.22 -7.49 -15.52
CA LEU A 150 -7.24 -8.52 -15.60
C LEU A 150 -8.40 -8.09 -16.52
N VAL A 151 -8.79 -6.83 -16.40
CA VAL A 151 -9.81 -6.14 -17.19
C VAL A 151 -9.35 -4.71 -17.43
N PRO A 152 -9.89 -3.98 -18.43
CA PRO A 152 -9.65 -2.55 -18.56
C PRO A 152 -9.94 -1.81 -17.24
N VAL A 153 -9.26 -0.70 -17.00
CA VAL A 153 -9.46 0.11 -15.80
C VAL A 153 -10.95 0.41 -15.60
N VAL A 154 -11.48 0.05 -14.44
CA VAL A 154 -12.89 0.21 -14.12
C VAL A 154 -13.15 1.66 -13.71
N THR A 155 -14.00 2.35 -14.45
CA THR A 155 -14.26 3.78 -14.27
C THR A 155 -15.64 4.09 -13.68
N ASP A 156 -16.59 3.17 -13.79
CA ASP A 156 -17.93 3.30 -13.22
C ASP A 156 -17.95 2.80 -11.76
N PRO A 157 -18.39 3.64 -10.78
CA PRO A 157 -18.40 3.24 -9.36
C PRO A 157 -19.27 2.02 -9.06
N ARG A 158 -20.38 1.81 -9.77
CA ARG A 158 -21.25 0.63 -9.58
C ARG A 158 -20.60 -0.63 -10.15
N LYS A 159 -19.94 -0.51 -11.30
CA LYS A 159 -19.13 -1.62 -11.84
C LYS A 159 -17.93 -1.92 -10.94
N ALA A 160 -17.39 -0.92 -10.25
CA ALA A 160 -16.30 -1.12 -9.30
C ALA A 160 -16.74 -1.99 -8.11
N ALA A 161 -17.96 -1.79 -7.56
CA ALA A 161 -18.51 -2.68 -6.54
C ALA A 161 -18.63 -4.13 -7.06
N GLY A 162 -19.08 -4.31 -8.30
CA GLY A 162 -19.10 -5.63 -8.96
C GLY A 162 -17.71 -6.25 -9.14
N ALA A 163 -16.70 -5.44 -9.49
CA ALA A 163 -15.32 -5.90 -9.61
C ALA A 163 -14.71 -6.31 -8.26
N LEU A 164 -15.04 -5.61 -7.18
CA LEU A 164 -14.63 -6.00 -5.82
C LEU A 164 -15.33 -7.30 -5.38
N ASN A 165 -16.60 -7.47 -5.69
CA ASN A 165 -17.32 -8.72 -5.43
C ASN A 165 -16.72 -9.88 -6.24
N TRP A 166 -16.34 -9.66 -7.51
CA TRP A 166 -15.59 -10.64 -8.28
C TRP A 166 -14.29 -11.03 -7.58
N ALA A 167 -13.54 -10.07 -7.04
CA ALA A 167 -12.31 -10.34 -6.32
C ALA A 167 -12.53 -11.18 -5.06
N VAL A 168 -13.64 -10.96 -4.33
CA VAL A 168 -14.04 -11.81 -3.20
C VAL A 168 -14.33 -13.24 -3.66
N ASN A 169 -15.06 -13.41 -4.77
CA ASN A 169 -15.37 -14.73 -5.33
C ASN A 169 -14.11 -15.46 -5.82
N GLU A 170 -13.19 -14.74 -6.47
CA GLU A 170 -11.88 -15.29 -6.87
C GLU A 170 -11.06 -15.75 -5.65
N MET A 171 -11.04 -14.95 -4.59
CA MET A 171 -10.42 -15.35 -3.33
C MET A 171 -11.01 -16.65 -2.78
N LEU A 172 -12.32 -16.76 -2.72
CA LEU A 172 -13.01 -17.96 -2.24
C LEU A 172 -12.76 -19.17 -3.14
N ASN A 173 -12.70 -18.96 -4.47
CA ASN A 173 -12.35 -19.99 -5.43
C ASN A 173 -10.93 -20.52 -5.19
N ARG A 174 -9.96 -19.62 -4.98
CA ARG A 174 -8.58 -19.99 -4.62
C ARG A 174 -8.53 -20.85 -3.37
N TYR A 175 -9.29 -20.49 -2.34
CA TYR A 175 -9.38 -21.31 -1.11
C TYR A 175 -9.95 -22.70 -1.35
N LYS A 176 -10.96 -22.85 -2.22
CA LYS A 176 -11.48 -24.17 -2.61
C LYS A 176 -10.39 -25.01 -3.28
N ILE A 177 -9.63 -24.42 -4.20
CA ILE A 177 -8.50 -25.08 -4.87
C ILE A 177 -7.41 -25.46 -3.85
N PHE A 178 -7.07 -24.56 -2.92
CA PHE A 178 -6.08 -24.86 -1.88
C PHE A 178 -6.52 -26.02 -0.99
N ALA A 179 -7.79 -26.06 -0.61
CA ALA A 179 -8.35 -27.19 0.15
C ALA A 179 -8.29 -28.51 -0.63
N GLN A 180 -8.63 -28.48 -1.93
CA GLN A 180 -8.58 -29.66 -2.81
C GLN A 180 -7.18 -30.29 -2.88
N TYR A 181 -6.13 -29.44 -2.92
CA TYR A 181 -4.74 -29.89 -3.02
C TYR A 181 -3.99 -29.89 -1.67
N ASN A 182 -4.70 -29.70 -0.56
CA ASN A 182 -4.15 -29.69 0.80
C ASN A 182 -2.95 -28.73 0.96
N VAL A 183 -3.06 -27.55 0.36
CA VAL A 183 -2.07 -26.45 0.49
C VAL A 183 -2.65 -25.28 1.26
N ARG A 184 -1.79 -24.48 1.89
CA ARG A 184 -2.23 -23.42 2.82
C ARG A 184 -2.38 -22.05 2.19
N ASP A 185 -1.65 -21.78 1.11
CA ASP A 185 -1.57 -20.48 0.48
C ASP A 185 -1.12 -20.57 -0.98
N LEU A 186 -1.21 -19.45 -1.70
CA LEU A 186 -0.81 -19.33 -3.10
C LEU A 186 0.64 -19.76 -3.34
N HIS A 187 1.55 -19.46 -2.41
CA HIS A 187 2.96 -19.80 -2.59
C HIS A 187 3.18 -21.32 -2.51
N ALA A 188 2.51 -22.00 -1.58
CA ALA A 188 2.53 -23.46 -1.46
C ALA A 188 1.89 -24.11 -2.69
N TYR A 189 0.75 -23.59 -3.18
CA TYR A 189 0.12 -24.04 -4.41
C TYR A 189 1.06 -23.93 -5.60
N ASN A 190 1.63 -22.75 -5.85
CA ASN A 190 2.53 -22.52 -6.98
C ASN A 190 3.81 -23.36 -6.92
N ARG A 191 4.32 -23.65 -5.72
CA ARG A 191 5.46 -24.59 -5.53
C ARG A 191 5.06 -26.02 -5.89
N MET A 192 3.88 -26.48 -5.47
CA MET A 192 3.36 -27.79 -5.78
C MET A 192 3.18 -27.96 -7.29
N VAL A 193 2.56 -26.97 -7.97
CA VAL A 193 2.41 -26.96 -9.42
C VAL A 193 3.76 -27.03 -10.14
N ALA A 194 4.75 -26.27 -9.66
CA ALA A 194 6.09 -26.26 -10.25
C ALA A 194 6.81 -27.62 -10.06
N ALA A 195 6.72 -28.22 -8.88
CA ALA A 195 7.36 -29.48 -8.54
C ALA A 195 6.80 -30.66 -9.36
N ASN A 196 5.49 -30.62 -9.67
CA ASN A 196 4.81 -31.68 -10.43
C ASN A 196 4.72 -31.39 -11.95
N GLY A 197 5.42 -30.38 -12.45
CA GLY A 197 5.39 -30.04 -13.88
C GLY A 197 3.99 -29.68 -14.41
N GLY A 198 3.13 -29.13 -13.56
CA GLY A 198 1.75 -28.78 -13.88
C GLY A 198 0.77 -29.95 -13.84
N LYS A 199 1.17 -31.12 -13.38
CA LYS A 199 0.26 -32.25 -13.16
C LYS A 199 -0.34 -32.21 -11.76
N PRO A 200 -1.64 -32.55 -11.58
CA PRO A 200 -2.20 -32.76 -10.26
C PRO A 200 -1.42 -33.84 -9.49
N PRO A 201 -1.21 -33.70 -8.18
CA PRO A 201 -0.68 -34.80 -7.39
C PRO A 201 -1.69 -35.93 -7.34
N VAL A 202 -1.27 -37.13 -7.77
CA VAL A 202 -2.04 -38.37 -7.70
C VAL A 202 -1.24 -39.41 -6.91
N ALA A 203 -1.92 -40.36 -6.27
CA ALA A 203 -1.25 -41.46 -5.62
C ALA A 203 -0.51 -42.35 -6.61
N GLU A 204 0.49 -43.11 -6.16
CA GLU A 204 1.27 -43.99 -7.01
C GLU A 204 0.37 -45.07 -7.62
N GLY A 205 0.28 -45.13 -8.97
CA GLY A 205 -0.58 -46.05 -9.71
C GLY A 205 -1.97 -45.52 -10.08
N GLU A 206 -2.33 -44.30 -9.68
CA GLU A 206 -3.57 -43.67 -10.11
C GLU A 206 -3.40 -42.90 -11.43
N GLU A 207 -4.43 -42.97 -12.30
CA GLU A 207 -4.48 -42.15 -13.51
C GLU A 207 -4.68 -40.66 -13.18
N LEU A 208 -4.08 -39.80 -14.02
CA LEU A 208 -4.32 -38.35 -13.91
C LEU A 208 -5.81 -38.06 -14.12
N PRO A 209 -6.40 -37.14 -13.31
CA PRO A 209 -7.78 -36.72 -13.48
C PRO A 209 -7.96 -36.06 -14.86
N LYS A 210 -9.08 -36.40 -15.52
CA LYS A 210 -9.44 -35.88 -16.84
C LYS A 210 -10.60 -34.91 -16.73
N ASP A 211 -10.59 -33.89 -17.58
CA ASP A 211 -11.68 -32.92 -17.70
C ASP A 211 -12.93 -33.54 -18.37
N GLU A 212 -14.01 -32.78 -18.52
CA GLU A 212 -15.24 -33.17 -19.16
C GLU A 212 -15.05 -33.62 -20.66
N LYS A 213 -13.92 -33.24 -21.25
CA LYS A 213 -13.54 -33.59 -22.63
C LYS A 213 -12.59 -34.79 -22.70
N GLY A 214 -12.27 -35.43 -21.55
CA GLY A 214 -11.35 -36.53 -21.44
C GLY A 214 -9.86 -36.17 -21.56
N GLN A 215 -9.50 -34.88 -21.49
CA GLN A 215 -8.12 -34.44 -21.51
C GLN A 215 -7.54 -34.39 -20.08
N GLU A 216 -6.25 -34.70 -19.93
CA GLU A 216 -5.56 -34.61 -18.65
C GLU A 216 -5.66 -33.19 -18.10
N ILE A 217 -6.13 -33.06 -16.87
CA ILE A 217 -6.16 -31.74 -16.17
C ILE A 217 -4.72 -31.29 -15.96
N ARG A 218 -4.42 -30.07 -16.40
CA ARG A 218 -3.16 -29.41 -16.13
C ARG A 218 -3.37 -28.22 -15.21
N LEU A 219 -2.58 -28.16 -14.16
CA LEU A 219 -2.57 -27.05 -13.21
C LEU A 219 -1.62 -25.97 -13.67
N GLU A 220 -2.07 -24.75 -13.62
CA GLU A 220 -1.24 -23.58 -13.90
C GLU A 220 -0.94 -22.83 -12.60
N LYS A 221 0.22 -22.15 -12.58
CA LYS A 221 0.53 -21.23 -11.49
C LYS A 221 -0.44 -20.07 -11.49
N MET A 222 -0.89 -19.69 -10.31
CA MET A 222 -1.76 -18.54 -10.13
C MET A 222 -0.92 -17.27 -9.87
N PRO A 223 -1.19 -16.14 -10.55
CA PRO A 223 -0.55 -14.89 -10.25
C PRO A 223 -1.06 -14.31 -8.92
N GLN A 224 -0.27 -13.46 -8.30
CA GLN A 224 -0.75 -12.55 -7.27
C GLN A 224 -1.64 -11.49 -7.93
N ILE A 225 -2.62 -10.99 -7.21
CA ILE A 225 -3.53 -9.95 -7.70
C ILE A 225 -3.39 -8.71 -6.81
N VAL A 226 -3.07 -7.57 -7.41
CA VAL A 226 -3.03 -6.28 -6.72
C VAL A 226 -4.24 -5.46 -7.18
N ILE A 227 -5.11 -5.16 -6.23
CA ILE A 227 -6.34 -4.39 -6.43
C ILE A 227 -6.04 -2.96 -6.03
N ILE A 228 -6.16 -2.03 -6.97
CA ILE A 228 -5.84 -0.61 -6.77
C ILE A 228 -7.10 0.23 -6.94
N ILE A 229 -7.45 1.00 -5.91
CA ILE A 229 -8.57 1.96 -5.92
C ILE A 229 -7.98 3.35 -5.76
N ASP A 230 -8.09 4.20 -6.77
CA ASP A 230 -7.54 5.58 -6.72
C ASP A 230 -8.38 6.53 -5.85
N GLU A 231 -9.70 6.36 -5.82
CA GLU A 231 -10.56 7.20 -4.99
C GLU A 231 -11.69 6.40 -4.35
N LEU A 232 -11.48 6.00 -3.10
CA LEU A 232 -12.47 5.25 -2.33
C LEU A 232 -13.75 6.06 -2.07
N ALA A 233 -13.63 7.38 -1.86
CA ALA A 233 -14.78 8.22 -1.54
C ALA A 233 -15.89 8.13 -2.59
N ASP A 234 -15.52 8.06 -3.87
CA ASP A 234 -16.51 8.01 -4.96
C ASP A 234 -17.24 6.65 -4.99
N LEU A 235 -16.58 5.57 -4.60
CA LEU A 235 -17.19 4.26 -4.45
C LEU A 235 -18.14 4.21 -3.25
N MET A 236 -17.71 4.77 -2.12
CA MET A 236 -18.51 4.84 -0.89
C MET A 236 -19.78 5.71 -1.07
N MET A 237 -19.72 6.71 -1.93
CA MET A 237 -20.93 7.50 -2.29
C MET A 237 -21.91 6.72 -3.18
N ALA A 238 -21.45 5.79 -3.98
CA ALA A 238 -22.27 5.06 -4.95
C ALA A 238 -22.88 3.76 -4.39
N ALA A 239 -22.11 2.99 -3.61
CA ALA A 239 -22.47 1.68 -3.09
C ALA A 239 -21.74 1.38 -1.76
N PRO A 240 -21.99 2.15 -0.68
CA PRO A 240 -21.19 2.09 0.54
C PRO A 240 -21.14 0.69 1.16
N ASN A 241 -22.29 0.05 1.35
CA ASN A 241 -22.36 -1.24 2.03
C ASN A 241 -21.65 -2.37 1.26
N GLU A 242 -21.83 -2.41 -0.08
CA GLU A 242 -21.24 -3.45 -0.92
C GLU A 242 -19.71 -3.28 -1.02
N VAL A 243 -19.24 -2.04 -1.11
CA VAL A 243 -17.83 -1.70 -1.19
C VAL A 243 -17.14 -1.99 0.14
N GLU A 244 -17.71 -1.54 1.26
CA GLU A 244 -17.16 -1.78 2.59
C GLU A 244 -17.08 -3.28 2.91
N ASP A 245 -18.16 -4.05 2.68
CA ASP A 245 -18.19 -5.49 2.91
C ASP A 245 -17.11 -6.22 2.09
N SER A 246 -17.01 -5.89 0.79
CA SER A 246 -16.01 -6.49 -0.10
C SER A 246 -14.58 -6.17 0.36
N ILE A 247 -14.28 -4.92 0.69
CA ILE A 247 -12.98 -4.50 1.20
C ILE A 247 -12.65 -5.23 2.50
N CYS A 248 -13.61 -5.33 3.44
CA CYS A 248 -13.40 -6.00 4.71
C CYS A 248 -13.10 -7.49 4.54
N ARG A 249 -13.87 -8.20 3.71
CA ARG A 249 -13.63 -9.62 3.42
C ARG A 249 -12.26 -9.85 2.79
N LEU A 250 -11.90 -9.04 1.79
CA LEU A 250 -10.58 -9.11 1.17
C LEU A 250 -9.48 -8.81 2.19
N ALA A 251 -9.62 -7.75 2.98
CA ALA A 251 -8.61 -7.37 3.96
C ALA A 251 -8.38 -8.43 5.05
N GLN A 252 -9.42 -9.18 5.42
CA GLN A 252 -9.33 -10.25 6.41
C GLN A 252 -8.72 -11.55 5.87
N MET A 253 -8.99 -11.88 4.62
CA MET A 253 -8.73 -13.23 4.11
C MET A 253 -7.81 -13.29 2.88
N ALA A 254 -7.64 -12.21 2.13
CA ALA A 254 -7.02 -12.26 0.80
C ALA A 254 -5.50 -12.53 0.81
N ARG A 255 -4.81 -12.33 1.93
CA ARG A 255 -3.35 -12.49 2.04
C ARG A 255 -2.89 -13.89 1.61
N ALA A 256 -3.48 -14.94 2.14
CA ALA A 256 -3.10 -16.32 1.78
C ALA A 256 -3.48 -16.68 0.35
N ALA A 257 -4.54 -16.06 -0.18
CA ALA A 257 -4.94 -16.19 -1.58
C ALA A 257 -4.04 -15.40 -2.55
N GLY A 258 -3.05 -14.65 -2.05
CA GLY A 258 -2.15 -13.83 -2.86
C GLY A 258 -2.84 -12.61 -3.48
N MET A 259 -3.78 -12.00 -2.76
CA MET A 259 -4.49 -10.80 -3.21
C MET A 259 -4.26 -9.64 -2.25
N HIS A 260 -3.99 -8.46 -2.79
CA HIS A 260 -3.52 -7.30 -2.05
C HIS A 260 -4.31 -6.06 -2.43
N LEU A 261 -4.72 -5.27 -1.42
CA LEU A 261 -5.45 -4.03 -1.61
C LEU A 261 -4.53 -2.82 -1.48
N VAL A 262 -4.59 -1.92 -2.44
CA VAL A 262 -4.03 -0.56 -2.34
C VAL A 262 -5.20 0.40 -2.52
N ILE A 263 -5.65 0.97 -1.43
CA ILE A 263 -6.84 1.83 -1.41
C ILE A 263 -6.41 3.26 -1.16
N ALA A 264 -6.83 4.15 -2.05
CA ALA A 264 -6.50 5.56 -1.89
C ALA A 264 -7.74 6.45 -1.83
N THR A 265 -7.59 7.61 -1.17
CA THR A 265 -8.62 8.65 -1.13
C THR A 265 -8.03 10.03 -0.92
N GLN A 266 -8.68 11.04 -1.52
CA GLN A 266 -8.40 12.46 -1.27
C GLN A 266 -9.32 13.05 -0.17
N ARG A 267 -10.30 12.27 0.32
CA ARG A 267 -11.27 12.67 1.34
C ARG A 267 -11.06 11.84 2.61
N PRO A 268 -10.15 12.24 3.51
CA PRO A 268 -9.86 11.50 4.73
C PRO A 268 -10.93 11.73 5.82
N SER A 269 -12.20 11.54 5.48
CA SER A 269 -13.31 11.63 6.43
C SER A 269 -13.63 10.25 7.04
N VAL A 270 -14.28 10.24 8.20
CA VAL A 270 -14.68 9.00 8.90
C VAL A 270 -15.74 8.20 8.14
N ASP A 271 -16.52 8.86 7.26
CA ASP A 271 -17.50 8.22 6.40
C ASP A 271 -16.86 7.45 5.22
N VAL A 272 -15.64 7.81 4.87
CA VAL A 272 -14.86 7.15 3.81
C VAL A 272 -13.87 6.15 4.41
N ILE A 273 -13.09 6.59 5.39
CA ILE A 273 -12.14 5.75 6.12
C ILE A 273 -12.82 5.31 7.42
N THR A 274 -13.75 4.37 7.29
CA THR A 274 -14.55 3.89 8.41
C THR A 274 -13.70 3.13 9.43
N GLY A 275 -14.24 3.00 10.65
CA GLY A 275 -13.58 2.22 11.70
C GLY A 275 -13.32 0.76 11.30
N ILE A 276 -14.21 0.19 10.48
CA ILE A 276 -14.10 -1.19 9.99
C ILE A 276 -12.96 -1.31 8.98
N ILE A 277 -12.86 -0.40 8.02
CA ILE A 277 -11.75 -0.34 7.05
C ILE A 277 -10.41 -0.17 7.79
N LYS A 278 -10.35 0.76 8.75
CA LYS A 278 -9.14 1.00 9.55
C LYS A 278 -8.67 -0.21 10.36
N ALA A 279 -9.60 -0.96 10.93
CA ALA A 279 -9.31 -2.16 11.72
C ALA A 279 -8.68 -3.27 10.85
N ASN A 280 -9.04 -3.35 9.57
CA ASN A 280 -8.61 -4.39 8.66
C ASN A 280 -7.42 -3.98 7.75
N ILE A 281 -7.14 -2.67 7.63
CA ILE A 281 -6.00 -2.15 6.83
C ILE A 281 -5.07 -1.36 7.78
N PRO A 282 -4.16 -2.04 8.46
CA PRO A 282 -3.30 -1.42 9.46
C PRO A 282 -2.11 -0.64 8.88
N SER A 283 -1.69 -0.94 7.66
CA SER A 283 -0.59 -0.21 7.01
C SER A 283 -1.13 1.01 6.28
N ARG A 284 -0.57 2.19 6.58
CA ARG A 284 -1.11 3.46 6.12
C ARG A 284 -0.05 4.42 5.66
N ILE A 285 -0.37 5.18 4.63
CA ILE A 285 0.41 6.33 4.16
C ILE A 285 -0.48 7.57 4.24
N ALA A 286 -0.02 8.59 4.94
CA ALA A 286 -0.63 9.90 4.92
C ALA A 286 0.28 10.90 4.22
N PHE A 287 -0.22 11.51 3.17
CA PHE A 287 0.33 12.72 2.59
C PHE A 287 -0.17 13.95 3.33
N ALA A 288 0.27 15.15 2.92
CA ALA A 288 -0.19 16.39 3.51
C ALA A 288 -1.72 16.50 3.49
N VAL A 289 -2.27 16.89 4.64
CA VAL A 289 -3.71 17.10 4.85
C VAL A 289 -3.95 18.49 5.46
N SER A 290 -5.20 18.94 5.42
CA SER A 290 -5.56 20.30 5.86
C SER A 290 -5.65 20.45 7.38
N SER A 291 -5.88 19.37 8.11
CA SER A 291 -6.11 19.43 9.57
C SER A 291 -5.50 18.26 10.33
N ALA A 292 -5.25 18.47 11.62
CA ALA A 292 -4.84 17.41 12.54
C ALA A 292 -5.95 16.35 12.73
N VAL A 293 -7.22 16.69 12.47
CA VAL A 293 -8.35 15.74 12.49
C VAL A 293 -8.19 14.75 11.34
N ASP A 294 -7.92 15.25 10.13
CA ASP A 294 -7.69 14.40 8.95
C ASP A 294 -6.49 13.47 9.18
N SER A 295 -5.40 14.00 9.76
CA SER A 295 -4.24 13.18 10.12
C SER A 295 -4.61 12.03 11.07
N ARG A 296 -5.40 12.32 12.12
CA ARG A 296 -5.87 11.29 13.06
C ARG A 296 -6.83 10.31 12.39
N THR A 297 -7.64 10.75 11.45
CA THR A 297 -8.51 9.84 10.69
C THR A 297 -7.69 8.82 9.92
N ILE A 298 -6.55 9.20 9.35
CA ILE A 298 -5.70 8.30 8.58
C ILE A 298 -4.80 7.47 9.50
N LEU A 299 -4.02 8.14 10.38
CA LEU A 299 -2.88 7.55 11.10
C LEU A 299 -3.16 7.23 12.57
N ASP A 300 -4.34 7.55 13.10
CA ASP A 300 -4.65 7.57 14.53
C ASP A 300 -3.77 8.55 15.34
N SER A 301 -3.00 9.39 14.67
CA SER A 301 -2.10 10.38 15.26
C SER A 301 -2.03 11.63 14.40
N GLY A 302 -1.67 12.77 15.00
CA GLY A 302 -1.37 13.99 14.26
C GLY A 302 -0.01 13.91 13.56
N GLY A 303 0.26 14.88 12.69
CA GLY A 303 1.56 15.08 12.02
C GLY A 303 1.49 15.21 10.51
N ALA A 304 0.48 14.65 9.85
CA ALA A 304 0.33 14.79 8.41
C ALA A 304 -0.08 16.21 7.98
N GLU A 305 -0.68 16.99 8.87
CA GLU A 305 -0.96 18.42 8.69
C GLU A 305 0.29 19.30 8.65
N LYS A 306 1.44 18.75 9.07
CA LYS A 306 2.74 19.44 9.08
C LYS A 306 3.67 18.99 7.94
N LEU A 307 3.16 18.20 7.02
CA LEU A 307 3.88 17.75 5.82
C LEU A 307 3.93 18.86 4.77
N LEU A 308 5.00 18.85 3.97
CA LEU A 308 5.28 19.90 2.98
C LEU A 308 4.48 19.74 1.68
N GLY A 309 3.79 18.61 1.50
CA GLY A 309 3.20 18.25 0.20
C GLY A 309 4.24 17.77 -0.82
N ARG A 310 3.83 17.63 -2.08
CA ARG A 310 4.69 17.23 -3.20
C ARG A 310 5.46 15.92 -2.95
N GLY A 311 4.80 14.93 -2.33
CA GLY A 311 5.38 13.61 -2.07
C GLY A 311 5.91 13.41 -0.66
N ASP A 312 5.96 14.46 0.17
CA ASP A 312 6.29 14.33 1.59
C ASP A 312 5.18 13.59 2.32
N MET A 313 5.49 12.44 2.92
CA MET A 313 4.51 11.55 3.52
C MET A 313 4.95 10.98 4.86
N LEU A 314 3.98 10.50 5.62
CA LEU A 314 4.16 9.68 6.80
C LEU A 314 3.71 8.25 6.48
N PHE A 315 4.60 7.30 6.59
CA PHE A 315 4.34 5.88 6.41
C PHE A 315 4.27 5.17 7.76
N ALA A 316 3.13 4.58 8.06
CA ALA A 316 2.87 3.78 9.25
C ALA A 316 2.74 2.30 8.83
N PRO A 317 3.84 1.52 8.80
CA PRO A 317 3.76 0.09 8.55
C PRO A 317 3.15 -0.64 9.76
N VAL A 318 2.55 -1.80 9.51
CA VAL A 318 2.03 -2.66 10.56
C VAL A 318 3.13 -2.99 11.58
N GLY A 319 2.82 -2.91 12.87
CA GLY A 319 3.76 -3.23 13.95
C GLY A 319 4.77 -2.11 14.29
N SER A 320 4.75 -0.98 13.59
CA SER A 320 5.58 0.17 13.97
C SER A 320 4.83 1.08 14.96
N PRO A 321 5.45 1.50 16.07
CA PRO A 321 4.80 2.37 17.04
C PRO A 321 4.65 3.81 16.56
N LYS A 322 5.40 4.22 15.56
CA LYS A 322 5.37 5.58 14.99
C LYS A 322 5.55 5.55 13.49
N PRO A 323 4.90 6.47 12.75
CA PRO A 323 5.09 6.60 11.32
C PRO A 323 6.50 7.14 10.99
N VAL A 324 7.05 6.67 9.89
CA VAL A 324 8.32 7.10 9.30
C VAL A 324 8.05 8.16 8.24
N ARG A 325 8.82 9.27 8.24
CA ARG A 325 8.73 10.30 7.21
C ARG A 325 9.56 9.93 5.99
N ILE A 326 8.96 10.02 4.82
CA ILE A 326 9.55 9.63 3.53
C ILE A 326 9.17 10.71 2.49
N GLN A 327 10.12 10.93 1.55
CA GLN A 327 9.91 11.79 0.40
C GLN A 327 9.93 10.98 -0.89
#